data_b11a018e24a668b16c34f43febece3a0
#
_entry.id   b11a018e24a668b16c34f43febece3a0
#
_cell.length_a   1.000
_cell.length_b   1.000
_cell.length_c   1.000
_cell.angle_alpha   90.00
_cell.angle_beta   90.00
_cell.angle_gamma   90.00
#
_symmetry.space_group_name_H-M   'P 1'
#
loop_
_entity.id
_entity.type
_entity.pdbx_description
1 polymer ?
#
loop_
_entity_poly.entity_id
_entity_poly.type
_entity_poly.pdbx_seq_one_letter_code
_entity_poly.pdbx_strand_id
1 'polypeptide(L)'
;MNTPAPFSQVLRAECQKDWQAAIQHRFVDEIFAGTLSSEHLRHYLVQDYQFVDHFVALLGAAIASADQYAARVRFSQFAAMITSDENTYFQRCFDLLRVPAIERSTPTLDDVTLQFQELMHEAAETRRYASALAVLCVAEGLYLEWADQPGRALPPEIQHAEWITLH
;
A
#
# COMPACT_ATOMS: atom_id res chain seq x y z
N MET A 1 8.97 35.11 0.70
CA MET A 1 8.75 34.38 -0.56
C MET A 1 8.04 33.08 -0.19
N ASN A 2 6.83 32.86 -0.71
CA ASN A 2 6.14 31.59 -0.45
C ASN A 2 6.87 30.48 -1.21
N THR A 3 7.41 29.51 -0.49
CA THR A 3 7.90 28.28 -1.10
C THR A 3 6.74 27.59 -1.79
N PRO A 4 6.85 27.19 -3.08
CA PRO A 4 5.79 26.46 -3.74
C PRO A 4 5.48 25.16 -2.99
N ALA A 5 4.22 24.77 -2.98
CA ALA A 5 3.80 23.53 -2.34
C ALA A 5 4.56 22.32 -2.95
N PRO A 6 4.94 21.32 -2.16
CA PRO A 6 5.51 20.08 -2.66
C PRO A 6 4.60 19.44 -3.73
N PHE A 7 5.20 18.83 -4.75
CA PHE A 7 4.44 18.23 -5.86
C PHE A 7 3.44 17.16 -5.40
N SER A 8 3.76 16.39 -4.37
CA SER A 8 2.85 15.43 -3.73
C SER A 8 1.57 16.10 -3.19
N GLN A 9 1.67 17.31 -2.65
CA GLN A 9 0.48 18.07 -2.20
C GLN A 9 -0.36 18.56 -3.38
N VAL A 10 0.27 18.89 -4.52
CA VAL A 10 -0.44 19.26 -5.75
C VAL A 10 -1.22 18.05 -6.27
N LEU A 11 -0.57 16.88 -6.38
CA LEU A 11 -1.25 15.64 -6.80
C LEU A 11 -2.45 15.31 -5.90
N ARG A 12 -2.26 15.39 -4.59
CA ARG A 12 -3.34 15.15 -3.63
C ARG A 12 -4.50 16.13 -3.80
N ALA A 13 -4.22 17.42 -4.03
CA ALA A 13 -5.27 18.43 -4.22
C ALA A 13 -6.11 18.19 -5.47
N GLU A 14 -5.50 17.69 -6.55
CA GLU A 14 -6.21 17.37 -7.81
C GLU A 14 -7.19 16.20 -7.65
N CYS A 15 -6.92 15.24 -6.74
CA CYS A 15 -7.79 14.10 -6.47
C CYS A 15 -8.45 14.15 -5.08
N GLN A 16 -8.62 15.34 -4.50
CA GLN A 16 -9.08 15.55 -3.12
C GLN A 16 -10.37 14.78 -2.79
N LYS A 17 -11.34 14.72 -3.69
CA LYS A 17 -12.61 14.03 -3.46
C LYS A 17 -12.41 12.52 -3.32
N ASP A 18 -11.67 11.92 -4.23
CA ASP A 18 -11.42 10.48 -4.24
C ASP A 18 -10.49 10.08 -3.10
N TRP A 19 -9.52 10.95 -2.79
CA TRP A 19 -8.64 10.80 -1.63
C TRP A 19 -9.42 10.74 -0.32
N GLN A 20 -10.34 11.70 -0.10
CA GLN A 20 -11.18 11.70 1.10
C GLN A 20 -12.10 10.47 1.16
N ALA A 21 -12.65 10.04 0.03
CA ALA A 21 -13.46 8.84 -0.03
C ALA A 21 -12.67 7.58 0.35
N ALA A 22 -11.39 7.51 -0.03
CA ALA A 22 -10.52 6.39 0.31
C ALA A 22 -10.16 6.35 1.80
N ILE A 23 -9.68 7.47 2.37
CA ILE A 23 -9.25 7.52 3.79
C ILE A 23 -10.42 7.48 4.78
N GLN A 24 -11.63 7.79 4.33
CA GLN A 24 -12.87 7.71 5.11
C GLN A 24 -13.73 6.50 4.72
N HIS A 25 -13.15 5.54 4.01
CA HIS A 25 -13.88 4.36 3.60
C HIS A 25 -14.28 3.51 4.81
N ARG A 26 -15.46 2.88 4.74
CA ARG A 26 -15.99 2.00 5.80
C ARG A 26 -14.98 0.94 6.27
N PHE A 27 -14.14 0.42 5.39
CA PHE A 27 -13.05 -0.50 5.73
C PHE A 27 -12.13 0.08 6.81
N VAL A 28 -11.74 1.36 6.68
CA VAL A 28 -10.88 2.05 7.65
C VAL A 28 -11.56 2.14 9.01
N ASP A 29 -12.86 2.46 9.03
CA ASP A 29 -13.62 2.50 10.29
C ASP A 29 -13.74 1.12 10.94
N GLU A 30 -14.02 0.09 10.16
CA GLU A 30 -14.20 -1.27 10.66
C GLU A 30 -12.88 -1.89 11.15
N ILE A 31 -11.74 -1.61 10.50
CA ILE A 31 -10.44 -2.13 10.95
C ILE A 31 -10.03 -1.48 12.28
N PHE A 32 -10.21 -0.16 12.44
CA PHE A 32 -9.94 0.55 13.70
C PHE A 32 -10.90 0.15 14.82
N ALA A 33 -12.15 -0.14 14.50
CA ALA A 33 -13.12 -0.61 15.48
C ALA A 33 -12.93 -2.09 15.87
N GLY A 34 -12.08 -2.84 15.14
CA GLY A 34 -11.94 -4.29 15.31
C GLY A 34 -13.18 -5.08 14.85
N THR A 35 -14.05 -4.47 14.05
CA THR A 35 -15.31 -5.09 13.60
C THR A 35 -15.25 -5.63 12.17
N LEU A 36 -14.13 -5.44 11.47
CA LEU A 36 -13.93 -6.00 10.14
C LEU A 36 -14.02 -7.52 10.20
N SER A 37 -14.90 -8.12 9.40
CA SER A 37 -15.08 -9.58 9.43
C SER A 37 -13.82 -10.30 8.93
N SER A 38 -13.60 -11.52 9.45
CA SER A 38 -12.47 -12.35 8.99
C SER A 38 -12.55 -12.69 7.50
N GLU A 39 -13.75 -12.74 6.92
CA GLU A 39 -13.95 -12.96 5.49
C GLU A 39 -13.49 -11.75 4.68
N HIS A 40 -13.88 -10.54 5.07
CA HIS A 40 -13.46 -9.31 4.40
C HIS A 40 -11.96 -9.07 4.57
N LEU A 41 -11.40 -9.30 5.77
CA LEU A 41 -9.97 -9.20 5.99
C LEU A 41 -9.19 -10.20 5.12
N ARG A 42 -9.66 -11.46 5.06
CA ARG A 42 -9.05 -12.49 4.21
C ARG A 42 -9.06 -12.07 2.73
N HIS A 43 -10.19 -11.64 2.22
CA HIS A 43 -10.31 -11.19 0.83
C HIS A 43 -9.36 -10.02 0.55
N TYR A 44 -9.40 -9.00 1.39
CA TYR A 44 -8.52 -7.85 1.28
C TYR A 44 -7.05 -8.26 1.26
N LEU A 45 -6.57 -9.04 2.23
CA LEU A 45 -5.16 -9.42 2.32
C LEU A 45 -4.71 -10.29 1.13
N VAL A 46 -5.59 -11.12 0.56
CA VAL A 46 -5.27 -11.91 -0.64
C VAL A 46 -5.07 -10.98 -1.84
N GLN A 47 -5.94 -9.99 -2.03
CA GLN A 47 -5.82 -9.01 -3.11
C GLN A 47 -4.58 -8.12 -2.93
N ASP A 48 -4.37 -7.65 -1.73
CA ASP A 48 -3.28 -6.75 -1.37
C ASP A 48 -1.90 -7.44 -1.49
N TYR A 49 -1.80 -8.71 -1.15
CA TYR A 49 -0.56 -9.49 -1.35
C TYR A 49 -0.15 -9.57 -2.84
N GLN A 50 -1.13 -9.63 -3.75
CA GLN A 50 -0.87 -9.59 -5.18
C GLN A 50 -0.52 -8.17 -5.67
N PHE A 51 -1.05 -7.14 -5.02
CA PHE A 51 -0.64 -5.76 -5.23
C PHE A 51 0.83 -5.56 -4.82
N VAL A 52 1.23 -6.06 -3.64
CA VAL A 52 2.60 -5.91 -3.11
C VAL A 52 3.67 -6.48 -4.05
N ASP A 53 3.40 -7.58 -4.75
CA ASP A 53 4.33 -8.13 -5.75
C ASP A 53 4.69 -7.10 -6.84
N HIS A 54 3.68 -6.46 -7.43
CA HIS A 54 3.87 -5.43 -8.45
C HIS A 54 4.44 -4.12 -7.86
N PHE A 55 4.10 -3.82 -6.61
CA PHE A 55 4.62 -2.68 -5.90
C PHE A 55 6.13 -2.79 -5.65
N VAL A 56 6.62 -3.96 -5.28
CA VAL A 56 8.07 -4.22 -5.16
C VAL A 56 8.78 -4.10 -6.50
N ALA A 57 8.16 -4.55 -7.59
CA ALA A 57 8.70 -4.34 -8.94
C ALA A 57 8.79 -2.85 -9.31
N LEU A 58 7.78 -2.06 -8.96
CA LEU A 58 7.78 -0.60 -9.14
C LEU A 58 8.87 0.09 -8.31
N LEU A 59 9.08 -0.35 -7.05
CA LEU A 59 10.20 0.12 -6.23
C LEU A 59 11.55 -0.19 -6.89
N GLY A 60 11.70 -1.37 -7.48
CA GLY A 60 12.88 -1.72 -8.28
C GLY A 60 13.11 -0.77 -9.45
N ALA A 61 12.06 -0.39 -10.17
CA ALA A 61 12.13 0.60 -11.24
C ALA A 61 12.49 2.01 -10.72
N ALA A 62 11.96 2.41 -9.57
CA ALA A 62 12.32 3.67 -8.91
C ALA A 62 13.81 3.68 -8.50
N ILE A 63 14.31 2.59 -7.92
CA ILE A 63 15.74 2.44 -7.58
C ILE A 63 16.62 2.56 -8.83
N ALA A 64 16.25 1.87 -9.91
CA ALA A 64 17.02 1.86 -11.15
C ALA A 64 17.08 3.25 -11.82
N SER A 65 15.96 3.98 -11.80
CA SER A 65 15.79 5.26 -12.49
C SER A 65 16.10 6.50 -11.64
N ALA A 66 16.31 6.35 -10.33
CA ALA A 66 16.65 7.47 -9.45
C ALA A 66 17.94 8.16 -9.88
N ASP A 67 17.96 9.48 -9.85
CA ASP A 67 19.11 10.33 -10.22
C ASP A 67 20.13 10.49 -9.08
N GLN A 68 19.71 10.23 -7.82
CA GLN A 68 20.55 10.41 -6.64
C GLN A 68 20.72 9.11 -5.85
N TYR A 69 21.94 8.84 -5.42
CA TYR A 69 22.25 7.68 -4.58
C TYR A 69 21.43 7.63 -3.28
N ALA A 70 21.21 8.80 -2.65
CA ALA A 70 20.41 8.88 -1.42
C ALA A 70 18.96 8.37 -1.62
N ALA A 71 18.36 8.66 -2.79
CA ALA A 71 17.03 8.13 -3.13
C ALA A 71 17.07 6.60 -3.30
N ARG A 72 18.08 6.07 -4.00
CA ARG A 72 18.27 4.61 -4.14
C ARG A 72 18.39 3.91 -2.81
N VAL A 73 19.15 4.47 -1.86
CA VAL A 73 19.30 3.91 -0.52
C VAL A 73 17.94 3.82 0.18
N ARG A 74 17.15 4.92 0.16
CA ARG A 74 15.84 4.95 0.81
C ARG A 74 14.87 3.93 0.23
N PHE A 75 14.76 3.85 -1.10
CA PHE A 75 13.88 2.85 -1.75
C PHE A 75 14.35 1.41 -1.54
N SER A 76 15.67 1.18 -1.48
CA SER A 76 16.18 -0.15 -1.16
C SER A 76 15.85 -0.57 0.27
N GLN A 77 15.94 0.35 1.24
CA GLN A 77 15.55 0.11 2.63
C GLN A 77 14.04 -0.14 2.74
N PHE A 78 13.24 0.63 2.02
CA PHE A 78 11.79 0.46 2.00
C PHE A 78 11.39 -0.88 1.36
N ALA A 79 11.97 -1.25 0.22
CA ALA A 79 11.76 -2.55 -0.40
C ALA A 79 12.15 -3.71 0.54
N ALA A 80 13.24 -3.56 1.30
CA ALA A 80 13.65 -4.56 2.28
C ALA A 80 12.64 -4.71 3.42
N MET A 81 12.05 -3.61 3.91
CA MET A 81 11.03 -3.62 4.96
C MET A 81 9.76 -4.34 4.48
N ILE A 82 9.25 -3.99 3.30
CA ILE A 82 8.06 -4.63 2.72
C ILE A 82 8.28 -6.13 2.51
N THR A 83 9.42 -6.53 1.96
CA THR A 83 9.72 -7.94 1.68
C THR A 83 10.09 -8.76 2.91
N SER A 84 10.32 -8.15 4.07
CA SER A 84 10.58 -8.83 5.34
C SER A 84 9.40 -8.73 6.32
N ASP A 85 9.17 -7.57 6.88
CA ASP A 85 8.24 -7.40 8.01
C ASP A 85 6.79 -7.54 7.54
N GLU A 86 6.42 -6.86 6.47
CA GLU A 86 5.08 -6.91 5.93
C GLU A 86 4.78 -8.28 5.31
N ASN A 87 5.72 -8.86 4.57
CA ASN A 87 5.55 -10.22 4.07
C ASN A 87 5.35 -11.25 5.20
N THR A 88 6.05 -11.09 6.32
CA THR A 88 5.86 -11.93 7.50
C THR A 88 4.47 -11.79 8.10
N TYR A 89 3.93 -10.58 8.13
CA TYR A 89 2.56 -10.32 8.54
C TYR A 89 1.55 -11.06 7.64
N PHE A 90 1.67 -10.93 6.32
CA PHE A 90 0.80 -11.64 5.37
C PHE A 90 0.79 -13.14 5.61
N GLN A 91 1.97 -13.77 5.73
CA GLN A 91 2.06 -15.23 5.92
C GLN A 91 1.37 -15.67 7.21
N ARG A 92 1.57 -14.95 8.32
CA ARG A 92 0.89 -15.25 9.59
C ARG A 92 -0.63 -15.07 9.50
N CYS A 93 -1.09 -14.00 8.86
CA CYS A 93 -2.52 -13.77 8.66
C CYS A 93 -3.15 -14.83 7.76
N PHE A 94 -2.47 -15.26 6.69
CA PHE A 94 -2.95 -16.34 5.84
C PHE A 94 -3.11 -17.65 6.59
N ASP A 95 -2.19 -17.97 7.49
CA ASP A 95 -2.30 -19.16 8.33
C ASP A 95 -3.46 -19.05 9.33
N LEU A 96 -3.60 -17.90 10.00
CA LEU A 96 -4.66 -17.62 10.95
C LEU A 96 -6.06 -17.69 10.27
N LEU A 97 -6.18 -17.09 9.10
CA LEU A 97 -7.43 -17.03 8.31
C LEU A 97 -7.65 -18.27 7.44
N ARG A 98 -6.74 -19.27 7.54
CA ARG A 98 -6.79 -20.53 6.80
C ARG A 98 -6.91 -20.34 5.28
N VAL A 99 -6.15 -19.39 4.73
CA VAL A 99 -6.11 -19.14 3.29
C VAL A 99 -5.38 -20.31 2.62
N PRO A 100 -6.01 -21.03 1.67
CA PRO A 100 -5.37 -22.14 0.96
C PRO A 100 -4.15 -21.66 0.15
N ALA A 101 -3.14 -22.52 0.00
CA ALA A 101 -1.92 -22.17 -0.73
C ALA A 101 -2.19 -21.68 -2.17
N ILE A 102 -3.18 -22.27 -2.84
CA ILE A 102 -3.55 -21.86 -4.20
C ILE A 102 -4.10 -20.43 -4.25
N GLU A 103 -4.87 -20.02 -3.25
CA GLU A 103 -5.40 -18.65 -3.17
C GLU A 103 -4.31 -17.63 -2.80
N ARG A 104 -3.23 -18.06 -2.12
CA ARG A 104 -2.10 -17.18 -1.82
C ARG A 104 -1.25 -16.89 -3.07
N SER A 105 -1.13 -17.87 -3.96
CA SER A 105 -0.23 -17.80 -5.13
C SER A 105 -0.92 -17.40 -6.43
N THR A 106 -2.16 -17.85 -6.65
CA THR A 106 -2.91 -17.63 -7.88
C THR A 106 -4.40 -17.41 -7.61
N PRO A 107 -4.76 -16.34 -6.86
CA PRO A 107 -6.14 -16.02 -6.59
C PRO A 107 -6.85 -15.52 -7.85
N THR A 108 -8.18 -15.52 -7.82
CA THR A 108 -8.95 -14.67 -8.72
C THR A 108 -8.80 -13.23 -8.26
N LEU A 109 -8.31 -12.36 -9.13
CA LEU A 109 -8.10 -10.94 -8.82
C LEU A 109 -9.36 -10.13 -9.12
N ASP A 110 -9.61 -9.15 -8.27
CA ASP A 110 -10.61 -8.12 -8.51
C ASP A 110 -10.15 -7.17 -9.63
N ASP A 111 -11.09 -6.62 -10.38
CA ASP A 111 -10.78 -5.68 -11.47
C ASP A 111 -9.93 -4.49 -10.98
N VAL A 112 -10.18 -4.01 -9.76
CA VAL A 112 -9.41 -2.92 -9.14
C VAL A 112 -7.95 -3.32 -8.93
N THR A 113 -7.70 -4.53 -8.45
CA THR A 113 -6.35 -5.07 -8.25
C THR A 113 -5.61 -5.18 -9.58
N LEU A 114 -6.27 -5.71 -10.62
CA LEU A 114 -5.71 -5.81 -11.96
C LEU A 114 -5.36 -4.44 -12.54
N GLN A 115 -6.26 -3.47 -12.45
CA GLN A 115 -6.03 -2.11 -12.94
C GLN A 115 -4.86 -1.42 -12.22
N PHE A 116 -4.73 -1.67 -10.91
CA PHE A 116 -3.61 -1.10 -10.16
C PHE A 116 -2.27 -1.76 -10.51
N GLN A 117 -2.27 -3.08 -10.73
CA GLN A 117 -1.10 -3.80 -11.21
C GLN A 117 -0.66 -3.28 -12.59
N GLU A 118 -1.61 -3.05 -13.51
CA GLU A 118 -1.34 -2.49 -14.83
C GLU A 118 -0.74 -1.08 -14.73
N LEU A 119 -1.32 -0.21 -13.89
CA LEU A 119 -0.79 1.14 -13.65
C LEU A 119 0.65 1.12 -13.12
N MET A 120 0.95 0.22 -12.17
CA MET A 120 2.31 0.07 -11.64
C MET A 120 3.28 -0.44 -12.71
N HIS A 121 2.83 -1.41 -13.51
CA HIS A 121 3.62 -1.95 -14.61
C HIS A 121 3.92 -0.87 -15.66
N GLU A 122 2.92 -0.14 -16.12
CA GLU A 122 3.08 0.96 -17.07
C GLU A 122 4.06 2.02 -16.54
N ALA A 123 3.92 2.43 -15.27
CA ALA A 123 4.82 3.39 -14.66
C ALA A 123 6.27 2.90 -14.63
N ALA A 124 6.49 1.61 -14.32
CA ALA A 124 7.81 0.98 -14.31
C ALA A 124 8.42 0.90 -15.72
N GLU A 125 7.63 0.52 -16.73
CA GLU A 125 8.08 0.40 -18.13
C GLU A 125 8.52 1.74 -18.74
N THR A 126 8.00 2.87 -18.26
CA THR A 126 8.48 4.20 -18.69
C THR A 126 9.96 4.41 -18.39
N ARG A 127 10.53 3.69 -17.41
CA ARG A 127 11.89 3.88 -16.87
C ARG A 127 12.18 5.32 -16.44
N ARG A 128 11.12 6.06 -16.10
CA ARG A 128 11.21 7.45 -15.64
C ARG A 128 10.95 7.51 -14.15
N TYR A 129 11.92 8.05 -13.42
CA TYR A 129 11.84 8.21 -11.96
C TYR A 129 10.56 8.94 -11.53
N ALA A 130 10.19 10.03 -12.23
CA ALA A 130 8.99 10.79 -11.93
C ALA A 130 7.69 9.98 -12.09
N SER A 131 7.61 9.05 -13.05
CA SER A 131 6.45 8.19 -13.24
C SER A 131 6.29 7.20 -12.09
N ALA A 132 7.38 6.54 -11.69
CA ALA A 132 7.37 5.66 -10.53
C ALA A 132 6.99 6.41 -9.24
N LEU A 133 7.60 7.60 -9.02
CA LEU A 133 7.28 8.43 -7.86
C LEU A 133 5.82 8.86 -7.79
N ALA A 134 5.20 9.19 -8.93
CA ALA A 134 3.80 9.63 -8.94
C ALA A 134 2.87 8.53 -8.38
N VAL A 135 3.07 7.27 -8.81
CA VAL A 135 2.29 6.14 -8.31
C VAL A 135 2.61 5.84 -6.84
N LEU A 136 3.90 5.78 -6.49
CA LEU A 136 4.34 5.54 -5.10
C LEU A 136 3.81 6.60 -4.14
N CYS A 137 3.84 7.89 -4.51
CA CYS A 137 3.33 8.97 -3.65
C CYS A 137 1.83 8.87 -3.39
N VAL A 138 1.04 8.40 -4.36
CA VAL A 138 -0.39 8.21 -4.16
C VAL A 138 -0.66 7.00 -3.28
N ALA A 139 -0.04 5.85 -3.58
CA ALA A 139 -0.22 4.63 -2.81
C ALA A 139 0.17 4.86 -1.34
N GLU A 140 1.42 5.22 -1.09
CA GLU A 140 1.95 5.41 0.27
C GLU A 140 1.28 6.56 1.02
N GLY A 141 0.95 7.64 0.32
CA GLY A 141 0.26 8.76 0.92
C GLY A 141 -1.14 8.41 1.43
N LEU A 142 -1.86 7.53 0.74
CA LEU A 142 -3.15 7.00 1.19
C LEU A 142 -2.99 6.12 2.43
N TYR A 143 -2.04 5.18 2.42
CA TYR A 143 -1.78 4.29 3.55
C TYR A 143 -1.36 5.10 4.78
N LEU A 144 -0.39 6.00 4.66
CA LEU A 144 0.03 6.87 5.76
C LEU A 144 -1.14 7.67 6.35
N GLU A 145 -2.00 8.27 5.52
CA GLU A 145 -3.05 9.15 6.02
C GLU A 145 -4.23 8.40 6.66
N TRP A 146 -4.57 7.20 6.17
CA TRP A 146 -5.63 6.43 6.83
C TRP A 146 -5.12 5.69 8.08
N ALA A 147 -3.84 5.31 8.13
CA ALA A 147 -3.26 4.61 9.28
C ALA A 147 -2.86 5.57 10.41
N ASP A 148 -2.25 6.71 10.08
CA ASP A 148 -1.85 7.73 11.07
C ASP A 148 -3.02 8.70 11.35
N GLN A 149 -4.01 8.22 12.12
CA GLN A 149 -5.14 9.03 12.56
C GLN A 149 -4.99 9.42 14.04
N PRO A 150 -4.54 10.66 14.34
CA PRO A 150 -4.35 11.10 15.73
C PRO A 150 -5.62 10.94 16.57
N GLY A 151 -5.49 10.27 17.69
CA GLY A 151 -6.58 10.07 18.66
C GLY A 151 -7.43 8.82 18.42
N ARG A 152 -7.21 8.06 17.37
CA ARG A 152 -7.81 6.71 17.23
C ARG A 152 -6.95 5.68 17.96
N ALA A 153 -7.60 4.92 18.85
CA ALA A 153 -6.95 3.79 19.52
C ALA A 153 -6.80 2.58 18.58
N LEU A 154 -5.73 1.82 18.76
CA LEU A 154 -5.59 0.54 18.07
C LEU A 154 -6.65 -0.45 18.57
N PRO A 155 -7.21 -1.29 17.69
CA PRO A 155 -8.17 -2.30 18.06
C PRO A 155 -7.53 -3.43 18.90
N PRO A 156 -8.34 -4.18 19.67
CA PRO A 156 -7.83 -5.30 20.45
C PRO A 156 -7.42 -6.52 19.58
N GLU A 157 -7.96 -6.64 18.38
CA GLU A 157 -7.62 -7.69 17.42
C GLU A 157 -6.22 -7.46 16.87
N ILE A 158 -5.30 -8.36 17.22
CA ILE A 158 -3.86 -8.20 16.95
C ILE A 158 -3.57 -8.06 15.45
N GLN A 159 -4.27 -8.78 14.59
CA GLN A 159 -4.09 -8.71 13.14
C GLN A 159 -4.51 -7.34 12.57
N HIS A 160 -5.54 -6.70 13.12
CA HIS A 160 -5.97 -5.37 12.72
C HIS A 160 -4.99 -4.31 13.24
N ALA A 161 -4.62 -4.38 14.53
CA ALA A 161 -3.69 -3.46 15.14
C ALA A 161 -2.32 -3.47 14.46
N GLU A 162 -1.83 -4.65 14.13
CA GLU A 162 -0.55 -4.81 13.45
C GLU A 162 -0.58 -4.25 12.02
N TRP A 163 -1.67 -4.48 11.27
CA TRP A 163 -1.83 -3.91 9.93
C TRP A 163 -1.79 -2.37 9.96
N ILE A 164 -2.51 -1.77 10.90
CA ILE A 164 -2.47 -0.31 11.10
C ILE A 164 -1.06 0.18 11.47
N THR A 165 -0.32 -0.59 12.26
CA THR A 165 1.02 -0.19 12.75
C THR A 165 2.10 -0.34 11.67
N LEU A 166 1.91 -1.21 10.68
CA LEU A 166 2.84 -1.40 9.57
C LEU A 166 2.84 -0.22 8.59
N HIS A 167 1.78 0.56 8.58
CA HIS A 167 1.61 1.73 7.72
C HIS A 167 1.62 3.03 8.52
#